data_3734e1bec17d001477481278d3697ae0
#
_entry.id   3734e1bec17d001477481278d3697ae0
#
_cell.length_a   1.000
_cell.length_b   1.000
_cell.length_c   1.000
_cell.angle_alpha   90.00
_cell.angle_beta   90.00
_cell.angle_gamma   90.00
#
_symmetry.space_group_name_H-M   'P 1'
#
loop_
_entity.id
_entity.type
_entity.pdbx_description
1 polymer ?
#
loop_
_entity_poly.entity_id
_entity_poly.type
_entity_poly.pdbx_seq_one_letter_code
_entity_poly.pdbx_strand_id
1 'polypeptide(L)'
;MDIAAGSTILDQASAYRQSGADILVLNAPDGIDAASCERLTSLTNVQAAGAIRTTDPLTLAALPDTTTPLYQITPGLAKLLDTKQDPNTTGLIASQQVAETLGTSTGGTIGLADGRTARVKGIYQYPDDGRTPGYAYALMEETPATGTFDACWAKTWPQTDRTRNALWSTLTPNAKTTGDDAPTLGQLNTTKGDGFDGQTLYRQRSTRILPACGALIALAIGYLLIRGRRLEIASALHCGVPKPALATQIIIETGITILLATAISLPIDMTAARLLIDTTDRTAITLNAIQTTITTNTAYLLATTITALHIKERHLFTYFKER
;
A
#
# COMPACT_ATOMS: atom_id res chain seq x y z
N MET A 1 6.57 -15.42 -9.69
CA MET A 1 7.40 -14.21 -9.95
C MET A 1 6.57 -12.92 -9.92
N ASP A 2 5.42 -12.84 -10.56
CA ASP A 2 4.60 -11.60 -10.54
C ASP A 2 4.01 -11.30 -9.15
N ILE A 3 3.61 -12.34 -8.40
CA ILE A 3 3.16 -12.23 -7.01
C ILE A 3 4.28 -11.66 -6.11
N ALA A 4 5.52 -12.11 -6.28
CA ALA A 4 6.65 -11.59 -5.50
C ALA A 4 6.98 -10.13 -5.85
N ALA A 5 6.88 -9.72 -7.12
CA ALA A 5 7.03 -8.31 -7.49
C ALA A 5 5.91 -7.44 -6.91
N GLY A 6 4.69 -7.96 -6.86
CA GLY A 6 3.56 -7.30 -6.19
C GLY A 6 3.78 -7.15 -4.69
N SER A 7 4.24 -8.21 -3.99
CA SER A 7 4.51 -8.15 -2.55
C SER A 7 5.59 -7.12 -2.21
N THR A 8 6.66 -7.01 -3.01
CA THR A 8 7.70 -6.00 -2.81
C THR A 8 7.14 -4.57 -2.85
N ILE A 9 6.20 -4.28 -3.77
CA ILE A 9 5.57 -2.96 -3.85
C ILE A 9 4.68 -2.70 -2.63
N LEU A 10 3.96 -3.72 -2.14
CA LEU A 10 3.15 -3.62 -0.94
C LEU A 10 4.01 -3.43 0.32
N ASP A 11 5.15 -4.11 0.42
CA ASP A 11 6.11 -3.93 1.50
C ASP A 11 6.66 -2.50 1.52
N GLN A 12 6.99 -1.94 0.34
CA GLN A 12 7.39 -0.54 0.21
C GLN A 12 6.27 0.43 0.64
N ALA A 13 5.02 0.16 0.23
CA ALA A 13 3.85 0.94 0.63
C ALA A 13 3.65 0.90 2.15
N SER A 14 3.78 -0.27 2.75
CA SER A 14 3.66 -0.46 4.19
C SER A 14 4.78 0.25 4.96
N ALA A 15 6.03 0.14 4.51
CA ALA A 15 7.16 0.85 5.08
C ALA A 15 7.03 2.38 4.96
N TYR A 16 6.49 2.87 3.83
CA TYR A 16 6.18 4.29 3.64
C TYR A 16 5.15 4.79 4.66
N ARG A 17 4.07 4.03 4.88
CA ARG A 17 3.03 4.38 5.86
C ARG A 17 3.52 4.26 7.31
N GLN A 18 4.29 3.23 7.63
CA GLN A 18 4.83 3.02 8.99
C GLN A 18 5.82 4.09 9.39
N SER A 19 6.60 4.62 8.43
CA SER A 19 7.52 5.73 8.69
C SER A 19 6.81 7.09 8.91
N GLY A 20 5.49 7.18 8.72
CA GLY A 20 4.74 8.43 8.80
C GLY A 20 4.90 9.35 7.58
N ALA A 21 5.47 8.85 6.48
CA ALA A 21 5.56 9.60 5.22
C ALA A 21 4.19 9.80 4.56
N ASP A 22 3.17 9.03 4.96
CA ASP A 22 1.77 9.20 4.58
C ASP A 22 1.05 10.32 5.33
N ILE A 23 1.72 11.01 6.27
CA ILE A 23 1.18 12.12 7.03
C ILE A 23 1.60 13.43 6.36
N LEU A 24 0.63 14.15 5.80
CA LEU A 24 0.82 15.51 5.30
C LEU A 24 0.70 16.50 6.45
N VAL A 25 1.57 17.51 6.44
CA VAL A 25 1.62 18.56 7.46
C VAL A 25 1.55 19.92 6.78
N LEU A 26 0.50 20.67 7.04
CA LEU A 26 0.40 22.07 6.69
C LEU A 26 0.78 22.91 7.91
N ASN A 27 1.95 23.55 7.85
CA ASN A 27 2.41 24.50 8.88
C ASN A 27 1.94 25.91 8.53
N ALA A 28 1.30 26.58 9.45
CA ALA A 28 0.88 27.99 9.36
C ALA A 28 0.70 28.51 10.79
N PRO A 29 1.72 29.12 11.39
CA PRO A 29 1.67 29.58 12.77
C PRO A 29 0.41 30.45 13.04
N ASP A 30 -0.41 30.02 14.00
CA ASP A 30 -1.69 30.64 14.38
C ASP A 30 -2.68 30.79 13.20
N GLY A 31 -2.45 30.08 12.09
CA GLY A 31 -3.19 30.21 10.85
C GLY A 31 -4.12 29.03 10.50
N ILE A 32 -4.19 27.99 11.31
CA ILE A 32 -5.00 26.79 11.04
C ILE A 32 -6.32 26.84 11.84
N ASP A 33 -7.46 26.70 11.16
CA ASP A 33 -8.74 26.44 11.83
C ASP A 33 -8.84 24.98 12.26
N ALA A 34 -8.86 24.74 13.56
CA ALA A 34 -8.86 23.41 14.14
C ALA A 34 -10.06 22.55 13.70
N ALA A 35 -11.24 23.15 13.64
CA ALA A 35 -12.45 22.43 13.23
C ALA A 35 -12.41 22.01 11.76
N SER A 36 -11.87 22.86 10.90
CA SER A 36 -11.67 22.54 9.48
C SER A 36 -10.63 21.44 9.28
N CYS A 37 -9.56 21.46 10.09
CA CYS A 37 -8.53 20.40 10.06
C CYS A 37 -9.15 19.03 10.42
N GLU A 38 -9.90 18.93 11.49
CA GLU A 38 -10.55 17.65 11.87
C GLU A 38 -11.60 17.18 10.85
N ARG A 39 -12.31 18.11 10.20
CA ARG A 39 -13.28 17.78 9.15
C ARG A 39 -12.66 17.13 7.91
N LEU A 40 -11.34 17.20 7.73
CA LEU A 40 -10.65 16.46 6.65
C LEU A 40 -10.90 14.95 6.72
N THR A 41 -11.20 14.40 7.89
CA THR A 41 -11.59 12.99 8.07
C THR A 41 -12.86 12.59 7.32
N SER A 42 -13.66 13.56 6.82
CA SER A 42 -14.79 13.29 5.94
C SER A 42 -14.38 12.84 4.53
N LEU A 43 -13.12 13.04 4.14
CA LEU A 43 -12.59 12.56 2.87
C LEU A 43 -12.23 11.06 2.99
N THR A 44 -12.61 10.28 2.00
CA THR A 44 -12.47 8.80 2.04
C THR A 44 -11.05 8.30 2.15
N ASN A 45 -10.06 9.10 1.70
CA ASN A 45 -8.64 8.76 1.75
C ASN A 45 -7.90 9.38 2.97
N VAL A 46 -8.59 10.07 3.87
CA VAL A 46 -8.05 10.61 5.12
C VAL A 46 -8.44 9.70 6.27
N GLN A 47 -7.45 9.05 6.89
CA GLN A 47 -7.66 8.11 7.98
C GLN A 47 -7.81 8.81 9.33
N ALA A 48 -7.03 9.88 9.55
CA ALA A 48 -7.07 10.73 10.72
C ALA A 48 -6.56 12.11 10.35
N ALA A 49 -7.06 13.15 11.01
CA ALA A 49 -6.55 14.51 10.88
C ALA A 49 -6.75 15.25 12.20
N GLY A 50 -5.83 16.15 12.52
CA GLY A 50 -5.93 16.96 13.72
C GLY A 50 -4.91 18.08 13.73
N ALA A 51 -5.16 19.08 14.57
CA ALA A 51 -4.35 20.27 14.67
C ALA A 51 -3.44 20.26 15.91
N ILE A 52 -2.30 20.93 15.81
CA ILE A 52 -1.31 21.08 16.86
C ILE A 52 -0.88 22.53 16.96
N ARG A 53 -0.67 23.01 18.19
CA ARG A 53 -0.03 24.29 18.45
C ARG A 53 0.98 24.18 19.59
N THR A 54 2.02 24.98 19.51
CA THR A 54 3.04 25.12 20.55
C THR A 54 2.48 25.98 21.69
N THR A 55 2.81 25.60 22.91
CA THR A 55 2.49 26.40 24.11
C THR A 55 3.74 26.59 24.96
N ASP A 56 3.63 27.33 26.05
CA ASP A 56 4.73 27.50 26.97
C ASP A 56 5.20 26.13 27.51
N PRO A 57 6.50 25.83 27.45
CA PRO A 57 7.03 24.55 27.88
C PRO A 57 6.87 24.38 29.40
N LEU A 58 6.77 23.14 29.86
CA LEU A 58 6.66 22.82 31.27
C LEU A 58 8.03 22.47 31.86
N THR A 59 8.27 22.94 33.10
CA THR A 59 9.40 22.48 33.91
C THR A 59 8.90 21.36 34.83
N LEU A 60 9.54 20.20 34.73
CA LEU A 60 9.16 19.01 35.51
C LEU A 60 9.92 19.02 36.86
N ALA A 61 9.27 18.58 37.93
CA ALA A 61 9.90 18.52 39.26
C ALA A 61 11.14 17.61 39.28
N ALA A 62 11.13 16.53 38.48
CA ALA A 62 12.26 15.61 38.34
C ALA A 62 13.41 16.17 37.49
N LEU A 63 13.18 17.24 36.71
CA LEU A 63 14.14 17.84 35.78
C LEU A 63 14.06 19.38 35.88
N PRO A 64 14.45 19.98 37.04
CA PRO A 64 14.22 21.40 37.30
C PRO A 64 15.02 22.34 36.41
N ASP A 65 16.15 21.89 35.88
CA ASP A 65 17.05 22.68 35.04
C ASP A 65 16.72 22.62 33.55
N THR A 66 15.70 21.85 33.16
CA THR A 66 15.32 21.69 31.74
C THR A 66 13.82 21.87 31.57
N THR A 67 13.46 22.45 30.40
CA THR A 67 12.06 22.59 30.03
C THR A 67 11.65 21.47 29.07
N THR A 68 10.47 20.93 29.27
CA THR A 68 9.86 19.94 28.37
C THR A 68 8.85 20.63 27.49
N PRO A 69 8.95 20.50 26.16
CA PRO A 69 7.96 21.05 25.23
C PRO A 69 6.54 20.56 25.53
N LEU A 70 5.60 21.51 25.53
CA LEU A 70 4.19 21.22 25.66
C LEU A 70 3.47 21.66 24.36
N TYR A 71 2.66 20.78 23.84
CA TYR A 71 1.81 21.05 22.69
C TYR A 71 0.35 20.89 23.06
N GLN A 72 -0.51 21.76 22.57
CA GLN A 72 -1.95 21.51 22.57
C GLN A 72 -2.33 20.85 21.25
N ILE A 73 -3.11 19.79 21.35
CA ILE A 73 -3.54 18.97 20.22
C ILE A 73 -5.05 18.77 20.23
N THR A 74 -5.62 18.63 19.06
CA THR A 74 -7.03 18.23 18.95
C THR A 74 -7.19 16.70 19.06
N PRO A 75 -8.40 16.18 19.39
CA PRO A 75 -8.64 14.75 19.54
C PRO A 75 -8.26 13.92 18.30
N GLY A 76 -8.44 14.49 17.10
CA GLY A 76 -8.04 13.84 15.86
C GLY A 76 -6.54 13.61 15.73
N LEU A 77 -5.69 14.50 16.29
CA LEU A 77 -4.25 14.30 16.31
C LEU A 77 -3.83 13.19 17.29
N ALA A 78 -4.45 13.14 18.45
CA ALA A 78 -4.21 12.05 19.41
C ALA A 78 -4.50 10.67 18.77
N LYS A 79 -5.57 10.59 17.98
CA LYS A 79 -5.91 9.41 17.19
C LYS A 79 -4.88 9.14 16.08
N LEU A 80 -4.38 10.18 15.40
CA LEU A 80 -3.36 10.07 14.35
C LEU A 80 -2.06 9.49 14.89
N LEU A 81 -1.66 9.87 16.11
CA LEU A 81 -0.46 9.38 16.80
C LEU A 81 -0.65 7.99 17.44
N ASP A 82 -1.80 7.35 17.24
CA ASP A 82 -2.12 6.04 17.84
C ASP A 82 -1.88 6.00 19.34
N THR A 83 -2.30 7.07 20.02
CA THR A 83 -2.08 7.25 21.46
C THR A 83 -2.85 6.22 22.25
N LYS A 84 -2.16 5.43 23.05
CA LYS A 84 -2.78 4.50 24.01
C LYS A 84 -3.30 5.29 25.19
N GLN A 85 -4.58 5.65 25.17
CA GLN A 85 -5.23 6.50 26.17
C GLN A 85 -6.17 5.69 27.06
N ASP A 86 -6.25 6.09 28.35
CA ASP A 86 -7.36 5.72 29.23
C ASP A 86 -8.51 6.73 29.02
N PRO A 87 -9.68 6.31 28.50
CA PRO A 87 -10.78 7.21 28.22
C PRO A 87 -11.39 7.86 29.47
N ASN A 88 -11.15 7.28 30.65
CA ASN A 88 -11.68 7.77 31.93
C ASN A 88 -10.72 8.73 32.65
N THR A 89 -9.52 8.92 32.13
CA THR A 89 -8.50 9.77 32.74
C THR A 89 -8.38 11.08 31.98
N THR A 90 -8.45 12.20 32.67
CA THR A 90 -8.08 13.53 32.15
C THR A 90 -6.63 13.82 32.51
N GLY A 91 -5.87 14.45 31.59
CA GLY A 91 -4.47 14.78 31.86
C GLY A 91 -3.65 14.93 30.60
N LEU A 92 -2.35 14.86 30.74
CA LEU A 92 -1.39 15.00 29.66
C LEU A 92 -1.12 13.67 28.95
N ILE A 93 -0.81 13.74 27.71
CA ILE A 93 -0.29 12.65 26.91
C ILE A 93 1.24 12.82 26.85
N ALA A 94 1.97 11.80 27.30
CA ALA A 94 3.45 11.86 27.30
C ALA A 94 4.01 11.10 26.10
N SER A 95 5.12 11.58 25.56
CA SER A 95 5.91 10.73 24.65
C SER A 95 6.49 9.54 25.43
N GLN A 96 6.75 8.45 24.73
CA GLN A 96 7.37 7.28 25.35
C GLN A 96 8.71 7.63 26.02
N GLN A 97 9.52 8.49 25.40
CA GLN A 97 10.81 8.91 25.96
C GLN A 97 10.64 9.69 27.28
N VAL A 98 9.66 10.59 27.37
CA VAL A 98 9.35 11.30 28.64
C VAL A 98 8.85 10.31 29.67
N ALA A 99 7.96 9.38 29.31
CA ALA A 99 7.43 8.38 30.23
C ALA A 99 8.53 7.45 30.79
N GLU A 100 9.45 7.02 29.96
CA GLU A 100 10.62 6.23 30.34
C GLU A 100 11.58 7.00 31.26
N THR A 101 11.88 8.26 30.90
CA THR A 101 12.77 9.12 31.71
C THR A 101 12.22 9.38 33.10
N LEU A 102 10.89 9.54 33.23
CA LEU A 102 10.24 9.81 34.50
C LEU A 102 9.81 8.53 35.24
N GLY A 103 9.96 7.34 34.63
CA GLY A 103 9.49 6.08 35.20
C GLY A 103 7.97 6.03 35.40
N THR A 104 7.19 6.72 34.53
CA THR A 104 5.75 6.82 34.65
C THR A 104 5.04 5.97 33.56
N SER A 105 3.76 5.70 33.78
CA SER A 105 2.92 4.95 32.84
C SER A 105 1.54 5.60 32.72
N THR A 106 0.72 5.12 31.80
CA THR A 106 -0.69 5.55 31.68
C THR A 106 -1.40 5.38 33.04
N GLY A 107 -2.07 6.45 33.50
CA GLY A 107 -2.70 6.54 34.82
C GLY A 107 -1.77 7.05 35.93
N GLY A 108 -0.45 7.14 35.67
CA GLY A 108 0.53 7.70 36.59
C GLY A 108 0.42 9.21 36.73
N THR A 109 1.33 9.81 37.52
CA THR A 109 1.40 11.27 37.71
C THR A 109 2.78 11.82 37.43
N ILE A 110 2.80 13.04 36.92
CA ILE A 110 4.02 13.84 36.66
C ILE A 110 3.98 15.05 37.60
N GLY A 111 5.03 15.23 38.40
CA GLY A 111 5.20 16.45 39.21
C GLY A 111 5.72 17.61 38.36
N LEU A 112 5.16 18.79 38.57
CA LEU A 112 5.62 20.04 37.97
C LEU A 112 6.46 20.84 38.95
N ALA A 113 7.38 21.66 38.47
CA ALA A 113 8.26 22.47 39.33
C ALA A 113 7.50 23.48 40.20
N ASP A 114 6.28 23.85 39.82
CA ASP A 114 5.40 24.75 40.56
C ASP A 114 4.63 24.03 41.71
N GLY A 115 4.91 22.75 41.96
CA GLY A 115 4.27 21.94 42.97
C GLY A 115 2.96 21.29 42.57
N ARG A 116 2.45 21.58 41.37
CA ARG A 116 1.27 20.89 40.81
C ARG A 116 1.64 19.50 40.29
N THR A 117 0.63 18.67 40.15
CA THR A 117 0.78 17.35 39.56
C THR A 117 -0.19 17.20 38.38
N ALA A 118 0.27 16.61 37.29
CA ALA A 118 -0.55 16.26 36.15
C ALA A 118 -0.66 14.73 36.01
N ARG A 119 -1.83 14.22 35.67
CA ARG A 119 -2.01 12.79 35.36
C ARG A 119 -1.57 12.49 33.94
N VAL A 120 -1.03 11.30 33.72
CA VAL A 120 -0.70 10.79 32.39
C VAL A 120 -1.95 10.07 31.85
N LYS A 121 -2.67 10.73 30.93
CA LYS A 121 -3.84 10.19 30.23
C LYS A 121 -3.46 9.10 29.24
N GLY A 122 -2.30 9.23 28.59
CA GLY A 122 -1.85 8.28 27.57
C GLY A 122 -0.39 8.46 27.23
N ILE A 123 0.12 7.51 26.45
CA ILE A 123 1.50 7.52 25.97
C ILE A 123 1.45 7.32 24.45
N TYR A 124 2.22 8.12 23.70
CA TYR A 124 2.41 7.97 22.28
C TYR A 124 3.85 7.60 21.93
N GLN A 125 4.00 6.87 20.83
CA GLN A 125 5.31 6.53 20.29
C GLN A 125 5.66 7.49 19.16
N TYR A 126 6.91 7.98 19.19
CA TYR A 126 7.46 8.81 18.13
C TYR A 126 8.85 8.31 17.80
N PRO A 127 8.98 7.32 16.88
CA PRO A 127 10.25 6.71 16.55
C PRO A 127 11.18 7.70 15.84
N ASP A 128 12.48 7.52 16.05
CA ASP A 128 13.53 8.25 15.33
C ASP A 128 13.82 7.55 13.98
N ASP A 129 12.89 7.73 13.05
CA ASP A 129 12.89 7.09 11.72
C ASP A 129 12.97 8.12 10.58
N GLY A 130 13.36 9.35 10.90
CA GLY A 130 13.45 10.49 9.99
C GLY A 130 12.22 11.39 9.97
N ARG A 131 11.30 11.23 10.92
CA ARG A 131 10.19 12.17 11.17
C ARG A 131 10.73 13.52 11.65
N THR A 132 9.95 14.57 11.42
CA THR A 132 10.25 15.91 11.91
C THR A 132 10.59 15.87 13.41
N PRO A 133 11.76 16.38 13.85
CA PRO A 133 12.16 16.32 15.24
C PRO A 133 11.31 17.27 16.12
N GLY A 134 11.41 17.10 17.45
CA GLY A 134 10.73 17.97 18.44
C GLY A 134 9.58 17.30 19.16
N TYR A 135 9.01 16.23 18.61
CA TYR A 135 7.87 15.54 19.23
C TYR A 135 8.26 14.24 19.96
N ALA A 136 9.50 13.79 19.81
CA ALA A 136 9.97 12.55 20.46
C ALA A 136 10.09 12.70 21.97
N TYR A 137 10.45 13.89 22.48
CA TYR A 137 10.54 14.21 23.90
C TYR A 137 9.62 15.40 24.20
N ALA A 138 8.33 15.14 24.36
CA ALA A 138 7.32 16.19 24.56
C ALA A 138 6.12 15.70 25.37
N LEU A 139 5.36 16.66 25.88
CA LEU A 139 4.04 16.49 26.46
C LEU A 139 2.99 17.07 25.55
N MET A 140 1.80 16.47 25.53
CA MET A 140 0.67 16.96 24.77
C MET A 140 -0.57 17.08 25.66
N GLU A 141 -1.31 18.17 25.49
CA GLU A 141 -2.59 18.43 26.12
C GLU A 141 -3.70 18.35 25.08
N GLU A 142 -4.65 17.48 25.26
CA GLU A 142 -5.79 17.38 24.35
C GLU A 142 -6.81 18.47 24.67
N THR A 143 -7.13 19.29 23.65
CA THR A 143 -8.06 20.41 23.75
C THR A 143 -9.16 20.30 22.68
N PRO A 144 -10.33 20.91 22.87
CA PRO A 144 -11.35 20.94 21.84
C PRO A 144 -10.82 21.52 20.52
N ALA A 145 -11.36 21.02 19.38
CA ALA A 145 -11.01 21.51 18.05
C ALA A 145 -11.68 22.89 17.76
N THR A 146 -11.28 23.90 18.53
CA THR A 146 -11.78 25.28 18.42
C THR A 146 -10.65 26.28 18.41
N GLY A 147 -10.82 27.37 17.64
CA GLY A 147 -9.80 28.40 17.51
C GLY A 147 -8.68 28.06 16.54
N THR A 148 -7.58 28.83 16.64
CA THR A 148 -6.46 28.75 15.73
C THR A 148 -5.32 27.89 16.29
N PHE A 149 -4.62 27.21 15.39
CA PHE A 149 -3.49 26.33 15.67
C PHE A 149 -2.35 26.60 14.69
N ASP A 150 -1.18 25.99 14.94
CA ASP A 150 0.04 26.23 14.15
C ASP A 150 0.20 25.28 12.99
N ALA A 151 -0.31 24.06 13.10
CA ALA A 151 -0.23 23.09 12.03
C ALA A 151 -1.43 22.16 11.98
N CYS A 152 -1.78 21.70 10.78
CA CYS A 152 -2.76 20.66 10.51
C CYS A 152 -2.05 19.42 9.96
N TRP A 153 -2.21 18.29 10.64
CA TRP A 153 -1.67 17.00 10.23
C TRP A 153 -2.80 16.11 9.71
N ALA A 154 -2.57 15.48 8.57
CA ALA A 154 -3.54 14.57 7.97
C ALA A 154 -2.86 13.29 7.50
N LYS A 155 -3.24 12.16 8.06
CA LYS A 155 -2.81 10.83 7.63
C LYS A 155 -3.65 10.39 6.44
N THR A 156 -3.02 10.27 5.28
CA THR A 156 -3.73 10.13 3.99
C THR A 156 -3.21 8.96 3.18
N TRP A 157 -4.14 8.12 2.69
CA TRP A 157 -3.79 7.02 1.80
C TRP A 157 -4.92 6.69 0.82
N PRO A 158 -4.66 6.67 -0.51
CA PRO A 158 -3.47 7.22 -1.17
C PRO A 158 -3.40 8.75 -1.05
N GLN A 159 -2.18 9.30 -1.16
CA GLN A 159 -1.99 10.76 -1.24
C GLN A 159 -2.44 11.24 -2.62
N THR A 160 -3.26 12.30 -2.64
CA THR A 160 -3.79 12.89 -3.87
C THR A 160 -3.71 14.40 -3.83
N ASP A 161 -3.68 15.05 -5.00
CA ASP A 161 -3.73 16.51 -5.08
C ASP A 161 -5.00 17.08 -4.45
N ARG A 162 -6.10 16.34 -4.50
CA ARG A 162 -7.34 16.72 -3.81
C ARG A 162 -7.15 16.86 -2.31
N THR A 163 -6.40 15.95 -1.70
CA THR A 163 -6.11 16.00 -0.25
C THR A 163 -5.15 17.13 0.08
N ARG A 164 -4.13 17.34 -0.76
CA ARG A 164 -3.22 18.49 -0.62
C ARG A 164 -3.99 19.82 -0.68
N ASN A 165 -4.88 19.97 -1.65
CA ASN A 165 -5.72 21.15 -1.80
C ASN A 165 -6.72 21.31 -0.64
N ALA A 166 -7.26 20.21 -0.11
CA ALA A 166 -8.13 20.25 1.06
C ALA A 166 -7.43 20.73 2.33
N LEU A 167 -6.13 20.40 2.50
CA LEU A 167 -5.32 20.94 3.61
C LEU A 167 -5.24 22.49 3.53
N TRP A 168 -5.02 23.05 2.35
CA TRP A 168 -5.01 24.51 2.17
C TRP A 168 -6.33 25.18 2.56
N SER A 169 -7.46 24.46 2.47
CA SER A 169 -8.75 25.01 2.90
C SER A 169 -8.94 25.07 4.43
N THR A 170 -7.98 24.56 5.22
CA THR A 170 -7.98 24.67 6.68
C THR A 170 -7.36 25.98 7.17
N LEU A 171 -6.79 26.77 6.27
CA LEU A 171 -6.24 28.09 6.62
C LEU A 171 -7.37 29.04 7.01
N THR A 172 -7.13 29.80 8.07
CA THR A 172 -8.00 30.92 8.45
C THR A 172 -7.84 32.09 7.47
N PRO A 173 -8.84 32.96 7.33
CA PRO A 173 -8.72 34.16 6.48
C PRO A 173 -7.59 35.12 6.92
N ASN A 174 -7.17 35.03 8.17
CA ASN A 174 -6.12 35.88 8.76
C ASN A 174 -4.72 35.23 8.75
N ALA A 175 -4.57 34.03 8.14
CA ALA A 175 -3.28 33.38 8.04
C ALA A 175 -2.28 34.28 7.29
N LYS A 176 -1.07 34.37 7.79
CA LYS A 176 0.00 35.15 7.14
C LYS A 176 0.36 34.46 5.82
N THR A 177 0.36 35.21 4.73
CA THR A 177 0.65 34.67 3.39
C THR A 177 2.07 34.95 2.90
N THR A 178 2.86 35.73 3.65
CA THR A 178 4.19 36.17 3.27
C THR A 178 5.13 36.17 4.48
N GLY A 179 6.44 36.09 4.25
CA GLY A 179 7.47 36.05 5.28
C GLY A 179 7.78 34.64 5.78
N ASP A 180 8.51 34.54 6.86
CA ASP A 180 8.97 33.28 7.44
C ASP A 180 7.81 32.41 8.00
N ASP A 181 6.69 33.07 8.33
CA ASP A 181 5.46 32.40 8.81
C ASP A 181 4.49 32.02 7.68
N ALA A 182 4.89 32.15 6.42
CA ALA A 182 4.04 31.76 5.30
C ALA A 182 3.68 30.26 5.38
N PRO A 183 2.44 29.87 5.03
CA PRO A 183 2.04 28.49 5.09
C PRO A 183 2.92 27.59 4.22
N THR A 184 3.36 26.49 4.79
CA THR A 184 4.17 25.48 4.09
C THR A 184 3.52 24.10 4.21
N LEU A 185 3.39 23.42 3.07
CA LEU A 185 2.88 22.05 3.02
C LEU A 185 4.04 21.08 2.82
N GLY A 186 4.21 20.18 3.73
CA GLY A 186 5.22 19.12 3.70
C GLY A 186 4.66 17.77 4.14
N GLN A 187 5.58 16.89 4.47
CA GLN A 187 5.31 15.58 5.06
C GLN A 187 5.96 15.49 6.44
N LEU A 188 5.39 14.66 7.31
CA LEU A 188 5.98 14.41 8.63
C LEU A 188 7.35 13.74 8.51
N ASN A 189 7.53 12.88 7.50
CA ASN A 189 8.78 12.21 7.20
C ASN A 189 9.07 12.27 5.70
N THR A 190 10.14 12.94 5.31
CA THR A 190 10.56 13.14 3.91
C THR A 190 11.61 12.12 3.45
N THR A 191 12.11 11.25 4.33
CA THR A 191 13.19 10.29 4.00
C THR A 191 12.78 9.24 2.96
N LYS A 192 11.48 9.04 2.76
CA LYS A 192 10.91 8.10 1.77
C LYS A 192 10.48 8.77 0.46
N GLY A 193 10.80 10.07 0.28
CA GLY A 193 10.41 10.86 -0.89
C GLY A 193 9.04 11.52 -0.76
N ASP A 194 8.71 12.38 -1.73
CA ASP A 194 7.55 13.30 -1.68
C ASP A 194 6.19 12.65 -1.90
N GLY A 195 6.15 11.35 -2.21
CA GLY A 195 4.92 10.61 -2.41
C GLY A 195 5.19 9.17 -2.81
N PHE A 196 4.18 8.32 -2.62
CA PHE A 196 4.21 6.92 -3.04
C PHE A 196 3.19 6.68 -4.14
N ASP A 197 3.68 6.46 -5.37
CA ASP A 197 2.84 6.09 -6.52
C ASP A 197 2.94 4.59 -6.81
N GLY A 198 2.21 3.80 -6.04
CA GLY A 198 2.12 2.35 -6.20
C GLY A 198 1.59 1.93 -7.58
N GLN A 199 0.75 2.75 -8.22
CA GLN A 199 0.20 2.44 -9.53
C GLN A 199 1.28 2.51 -10.62
N THR A 200 2.11 3.55 -10.61
CA THR A 200 3.23 3.69 -11.54
C THR A 200 4.27 2.60 -11.31
N LEU A 201 4.63 2.30 -10.05
CA LEU A 201 5.54 1.19 -9.72
C LEU A 201 5.00 -0.14 -10.23
N TYR A 202 3.71 -0.40 -10.03
CA TYR A 202 3.07 -1.62 -10.52
C TYR A 202 3.05 -1.71 -12.06
N ARG A 203 2.80 -0.59 -12.76
CA ARG A 203 2.83 -0.54 -14.24
C ARG A 203 4.23 -0.70 -14.82
N GLN A 204 5.26 -0.20 -14.13
CA GLN A 204 6.66 -0.24 -14.57
C GLN A 204 7.39 -1.52 -14.13
N ARG A 205 6.73 -2.44 -13.40
CA ARG A 205 7.36 -3.67 -12.94
C ARG A 205 7.92 -4.48 -14.12
N SER A 206 9.11 -5.02 -13.96
CA SER A 206 9.77 -5.85 -14.99
C SER A 206 8.97 -7.11 -15.35
N THR A 207 8.14 -7.59 -14.42
CA THR A 207 7.27 -8.76 -14.61
C THR A 207 6.05 -8.49 -15.49
N ARG A 208 5.77 -7.24 -15.87
CA ARG A 208 4.62 -6.86 -16.73
C ARG A 208 4.58 -7.62 -18.05
N ILE A 209 5.74 -7.97 -18.61
CA ILE A 209 5.81 -8.68 -19.89
C ILE A 209 5.65 -10.20 -19.76
N LEU A 210 5.70 -10.76 -18.54
CA LEU A 210 5.62 -12.21 -18.31
C LEU A 210 4.37 -12.88 -18.90
N PRO A 211 3.15 -12.30 -18.82
CA PRO A 211 1.98 -12.89 -19.45
C PRO A 211 2.13 -13.02 -20.98
N ALA A 212 2.69 -12.01 -21.63
CA ALA A 212 2.95 -12.05 -23.08
C ALA A 212 4.03 -13.09 -23.44
N CYS A 213 5.12 -13.13 -22.68
CA CYS A 213 6.16 -14.16 -22.85
C CYS A 213 5.58 -15.57 -22.61
N GLY A 214 4.79 -15.75 -21.58
CA GLY A 214 4.11 -17.03 -21.30
C GLY A 214 3.18 -17.46 -22.45
N ALA A 215 2.41 -16.54 -23.00
CA ALA A 215 1.55 -16.80 -24.15
C ALA A 215 2.37 -17.19 -25.40
N LEU A 216 3.46 -16.50 -25.69
CA LEU A 216 4.35 -16.81 -26.81
C LEU A 216 5.00 -18.21 -26.67
N ILE A 217 5.46 -18.53 -25.47
CA ILE A 217 6.02 -19.86 -25.17
C ILE A 217 4.95 -20.93 -25.33
N ALA A 218 3.73 -20.68 -24.83
CA ALA A 218 2.61 -21.60 -24.95
C ALA A 218 2.21 -21.83 -26.43
N LEU A 219 2.18 -20.76 -27.26
CA LEU A 219 2.00 -20.85 -28.71
C LEU A 219 3.07 -21.73 -29.37
N ALA A 220 4.34 -21.49 -29.04
CA ALA A 220 5.46 -22.25 -29.57
C ALA A 220 5.38 -23.74 -29.18
N ILE A 221 5.10 -24.04 -27.93
CA ILE A 221 4.95 -25.42 -27.42
C ILE A 221 3.78 -26.11 -28.12
N GLY A 222 2.61 -25.46 -28.18
CA GLY A 222 1.42 -26.01 -28.87
C GLY A 222 1.69 -26.29 -30.34
N TYR A 223 2.35 -25.39 -31.04
CA TYR A 223 2.76 -25.56 -32.43
C TYR A 223 3.72 -26.74 -32.61
N LEU A 224 4.79 -26.80 -31.81
CA LEU A 224 5.82 -27.85 -31.90
C LEU A 224 5.27 -29.25 -31.59
N LEU A 225 4.40 -29.35 -30.56
CA LEU A 225 3.78 -30.62 -30.19
C LEU A 225 2.93 -31.20 -31.33
N ILE A 226 2.09 -30.37 -31.94
CA ILE A 226 1.26 -30.81 -33.05
C ILE A 226 2.08 -31.05 -34.33
N ARG A 227 3.10 -30.23 -34.58
CA ARG A 227 4.02 -30.45 -35.70
C ARG A 227 4.79 -31.78 -35.56
N GLY A 228 5.17 -32.16 -34.33
CA GLY A 228 5.81 -33.46 -34.07
C GLY A 228 4.89 -34.65 -34.42
N ARG A 229 3.56 -34.46 -34.28
CA ARG A 229 2.52 -35.49 -34.59
C ARG A 229 1.96 -35.35 -36.02
N ARG A 230 2.55 -34.52 -36.89
CA ARG A 230 2.04 -34.23 -38.24
C ARG A 230 1.83 -35.48 -39.11
N LEU A 231 2.71 -36.48 -38.98
CA LEU A 231 2.64 -37.73 -39.73
C LEU A 231 1.45 -38.58 -39.26
N GLU A 232 1.25 -38.69 -37.97
CA GLU A 232 0.13 -39.40 -37.36
C GLU A 232 -1.20 -38.78 -37.78
N ILE A 233 -1.33 -37.45 -37.70
CA ILE A 233 -2.54 -36.73 -38.09
C ILE A 233 -2.81 -36.86 -39.60
N ALA A 234 -1.75 -36.74 -40.43
CA ALA A 234 -1.89 -36.86 -41.88
C ALA A 234 -2.26 -38.29 -42.33
N SER A 235 -1.74 -39.31 -41.64
CA SER A 235 -2.12 -40.73 -41.89
C SER A 235 -3.54 -41.02 -41.49
N ALA A 236 -4.03 -40.51 -40.36
CA ALA A 236 -5.42 -40.62 -39.96
C ALA A 236 -6.38 -39.98 -40.95
N LEU A 237 -6.05 -38.82 -41.50
CA LEU A 237 -6.80 -38.16 -42.56
C LEU A 237 -6.83 -39.02 -43.85
N HIS A 238 -5.72 -39.63 -44.21
CA HIS A 238 -5.62 -40.51 -45.36
C HIS A 238 -6.45 -41.81 -45.20
N CYS A 239 -6.57 -42.29 -43.96
CA CYS A 239 -7.46 -43.42 -43.62
C CYS A 239 -8.97 -43.04 -43.56
N GLY A 240 -9.33 -41.80 -43.91
CA GLY A 240 -10.71 -41.33 -43.99
C GLY A 240 -11.29 -40.77 -42.70
N VAL A 241 -10.48 -40.52 -41.65
CA VAL A 241 -10.97 -39.87 -40.45
C VAL A 241 -11.29 -38.39 -40.78
N PRO A 242 -12.52 -37.92 -40.51
CA PRO A 242 -12.89 -36.56 -40.86
C PRO A 242 -12.17 -35.53 -39.99
N LYS A 243 -11.79 -34.39 -40.56
CA LYS A 243 -11.09 -33.30 -39.86
C LYS A 243 -11.75 -32.85 -38.54
N PRO A 244 -13.08 -32.70 -38.47
CA PRO A 244 -13.73 -32.32 -37.20
C PRO A 244 -13.50 -33.35 -36.09
N ALA A 245 -13.46 -34.62 -36.37
CA ALA A 245 -13.21 -35.67 -35.36
C ALA A 245 -11.78 -35.58 -34.81
N LEU A 246 -10.79 -35.36 -35.66
CA LEU A 246 -9.39 -35.13 -35.24
C LEU A 246 -9.24 -33.82 -34.46
N ALA A 247 -9.90 -32.75 -34.89
CA ALA A 247 -9.90 -31.49 -34.14
C ALA A 247 -10.52 -31.67 -32.74
N THR A 248 -11.64 -32.37 -32.64
CA THR A 248 -12.28 -32.66 -31.35
C THR A 248 -11.37 -33.48 -30.44
N GLN A 249 -10.70 -34.50 -30.97
CA GLN A 249 -9.73 -35.30 -30.22
C GLN A 249 -8.62 -34.43 -29.68
N ILE A 250 -8.01 -33.58 -30.51
CA ILE A 250 -6.91 -32.65 -30.08
C ILE A 250 -7.40 -31.64 -29.04
N ILE A 251 -8.61 -31.12 -29.20
CA ILE A 251 -9.19 -30.18 -28.21
C ILE A 251 -9.38 -30.88 -26.87
N ILE A 252 -9.85 -32.13 -26.86
CA ILE A 252 -10.01 -32.91 -25.61
C ILE A 252 -8.64 -33.20 -24.97
N GLU A 253 -7.64 -33.67 -25.72
CA GLU A 253 -6.30 -33.93 -25.24
C GLU A 253 -5.65 -32.65 -24.66
N THR A 254 -5.78 -31.54 -25.39
CA THR A 254 -5.30 -30.22 -24.96
C THR A 254 -6.04 -29.73 -23.72
N GLY A 255 -7.37 -29.92 -23.68
CA GLY A 255 -8.21 -29.57 -22.54
C GLY A 255 -7.81 -30.29 -21.25
N ILE A 256 -7.54 -31.60 -21.35
CA ILE A 256 -7.04 -32.41 -20.22
C ILE A 256 -5.69 -31.86 -19.73
N THR A 257 -4.77 -31.57 -20.66
CA THR A 257 -3.46 -31.02 -20.33
C THR A 257 -3.58 -29.66 -19.61
N ILE A 258 -4.44 -28.77 -20.12
CA ILE A 258 -4.73 -27.47 -19.51
C ILE A 258 -5.33 -27.65 -18.11
N LEU A 259 -6.27 -28.57 -17.95
CA LEU A 259 -6.92 -28.83 -16.67
C LEU A 259 -5.92 -29.34 -15.63
N LEU A 260 -5.02 -30.25 -15.99
CA LEU A 260 -3.97 -30.75 -15.10
C LEU A 260 -2.97 -29.65 -14.74
N ALA A 261 -2.52 -28.87 -15.73
CA ALA A 261 -1.61 -27.75 -15.48
C ALA A 261 -2.23 -26.70 -14.55
N THR A 262 -3.50 -26.35 -14.77
CA THR A 262 -4.23 -25.40 -13.93
C THR A 262 -4.48 -25.94 -12.53
N ALA A 263 -4.80 -27.23 -12.39
CA ALA A 263 -4.98 -27.87 -11.09
C ALA A 263 -3.71 -27.89 -10.23
N ILE A 264 -2.52 -27.83 -10.86
CA ILE A 264 -1.24 -27.70 -10.15
C ILE A 264 -0.88 -26.26 -9.88
N SER A 265 -0.98 -25.37 -10.88
CA SER A 265 -0.52 -23.98 -10.78
C SER A 265 -1.41 -23.14 -9.87
N LEU A 266 -2.73 -23.27 -9.94
CA LEU A 266 -3.66 -22.43 -9.18
C LEU A 266 -3.50 -22.55 -7.65
N PRO A 267 -3.36 -23.75 -7.05
CA PRO A 267 -3.07 -23.86 -5.62
C PRO A 267 -1.72 -23.25 -5.22
N ILE A 268 -0.69 -23.36 -6.08
CA ILE A 268 0.62 -22.77 -5.84
C ILE A 268 0.51 -21.25 -5.78
N ASP A 269 -0.18 -20.64 -6.76
CA ASP A 269 -0.40 -19.19 -6.80
C ASP A 269 -1.24 -18.72 -5.60
N MET A 270 -2.28 -19.45 -5.23
CA MET A 270 -3.09 -19.14 -4.06
C MET A 270 -2.31 -19.23 -2.74
N THR A 271 -1.48 -20.26 -2.58
CA THR A 271 -0.64 -20.39 -1.37
C THR A 271 0.44 -19.31 -1.32
N ALA A 272 1.09 -19.00 -2.44
CA ALA A 272 2.04 -17.90 -2.53
C ALA A 272 1.39 -16.55 -2.20
N ALA A 273 0.19 -16.28 -2.72
CA ALA A 273 -0.55 -15.06 -2.41
C ALA A 273 -0.95 -14.98 -0.92
N ARG A 274 -1.28 -16.11 -0.28
CA ARG A 274 -1.61 -16.15 1.15
C ARG A 274 -0.40 -15.91 2.05
N LEU A 275 0.77 -16.39 1.65
CA LEU A 275 2.00 -16.28 2.45
C LEU A 275 2.68 -14.93 2.30
N LEU A 276 2.56 -14.28 1.13
CA LEU A 276 3.32 -13.08 0.78
C LEU A 276 2.51 -11.78 0.85
N ILE A 277 1.17 -11.85 1.00
CA ILE A 277 0.31 -10.67 0.85
C ILE A 277 -0.74 -10.62 1.94
N ASP A 278 -0.87 -9.46 2.59
CA ASP A 278 -1.93 -9.18 3.55
C ASP A 278 -3.31 -9.16 2.87
N THR A 279 -4.37 -9.33 3.67
CA THR A 279 -5.73 -9.61 3.20
C THR A 279 -6.32 -8.55 2.26
N THR A 280 -5.94 -7.27 2.44
CA THR A 280 -6.58 -6.13 1.74
C THR A 280 -6.27 -6.10 0.23
N ASP A 281 -5.03 -6.45 -0.16
CA ASP A 281 -4.56 -6.31 -1.55
C ASP A 281 -4.47 -7.64 -2.30
N ARG A 282 -4.77 -8.74 -1.61
CA ARG A 282 -4.69 -10.11 -2.15
C ARG A 282 -5.55 -10.32 -3.39
N THR A 283 -6.73 -9.70 -3.42
CA THR A 283 -7.70 -9.88 -4.52
C THR A 283 -7.18 -9.39 -5.86
N ALA A 284 -6.55 -8.22 -5.90
CA ALA A 284 -6.02 -7.64 -7.14
C ALA A 284 -4.88 -8.48 -7.73
N ILE A 285 -3.99 -8.99 -6.89
CA ILE A 285 -2.84 -9.79 -7.32
C ILE A 285 -3.27 -11.20 -7.75
N THR A 286 -4.24 -11.81 -7.05
CA THR A 286 -4.79 -13.11 -7.48
C THR A 286 -5.54 -13.03 -8.81
N LEU A 287 -6.26 -11.94 -9.06
CA LEU A 287 -6.92 -11.72 -10.35
C LEU A 287 -5.92 -11.65 -11.51
N ASN A 288 -4.77 -11.00 -11.33
CA ASN A 288 -3.71 -10.96 -12.34
C ASN A 288 -3.08 -12.34 -12.60
N ALA A 289 -2.86 -13.14 -11.56
CA ALA A 289 -2.37 -14.52 -11.71
C ALA A 289 -3.36 -15.37 -12.51
N ILE A 290 -4.65 -15.28 -12.20
CA ILE A 290 -5.72 -15.96 -12.93
C ILE A 290 -5.76 -15.51 -14.41
N GLN A 291 -5.68 -14.20 -14.66
CA GLN A 291 -5.65 -13.65 -16.02
C GLN A 291 -4.46 -14.18 -16.82
N THR A 292 -3.28 -14.26 -16.22
CA THR A 292 -2.08 -14.82 -16.84
C THR A 292 -2.28 -16.29 -17.21
N THR A 293 -2.85 -17.08 -16.31
CA THR A 293 -3.14 -18.50 -16.53
C THR A 293 -4.15 -18.67 -17.68
N ILE A 294 -5.23 -17.90 -17.69
CA ILE A 294 -6.24 -17.94 -18.78
C ILE A 294 -5.59 -17.57 -20.11
N THR A 295 -4.80 -16.52 -20.18
CA THR A 295 -4.15 -16.05 -21.40
C THR A 295 -3.21 -17.12 -21.97
N THR A 296 -2.37 -17.71 -21.12
CA THR A 296 -1.42 -18.78 -21.51
C THR A 296 -2.15 -20.03 -22.00
N ASN A 297 -3.18 -20.48 -21.28
CA ASN A 297 -3.97 -21.65 -21.66
C ASN A 297 -4.73 -21.45 -22.97
N THR A 298 -5.28 -20.25 -23.18
CA THR A 298 -5.97 -19.90 -24.44
C THR A 298 -4.99 -19.88 -25.60
N ALA A 299 -3.79 -19.32 -25.43
CA ALA A 299 -2.75 -19.31 -26.44
C ALA A 299 -2.32 -20.75 -26.84
N TYR A 300 -2.14 -21.63 -25.84
CA TYR A 300 -1.83 -23.04 -26.07
C TYR A 300 -2.92 -23.77 -26.85
N LEU A 301 -4.20 -23.61 -26.46
CA LEU A 301 -5.35 -24.20 -27.14
C LEU A 301 -5.48 -23.72 -28.58
N LEU A 302 -5.30 -22.42 -28.81
CA LEU A 302 -5.35 -21.85 -30.15
C LEU A 302 -4.22 -22.40 -31.03
N ALA A 303 -2.99 -22.47 -30.50
CA ALA A 303 -1.85 -22.97 -31.26
C ALA A 303 -2.03 -24.44 -31.68
N THR A 304 -2.45 -25.30 -30.76
CA THR A 304 -2.68 -26.72 -31.04
C THR A 304 -3.79 -26.90 -32.06
N THR A 305 -4.92 -26.23 -31.88
CA THR A 305 -6.08 -26.34 -32.77
C THR A 305 -5.79 -25.82 -34.18
N ILE A 306 -5.22 -24.61 -34.29
CA ILE A 306 -4.89 -23.99 -35.57
C ILE A 306 -3.85 -24.82 -36.32
N THR A 307 -2.80 -25.29 -35.65
CA THR A 307 -1.75 -26.10 -36.28
C THR A 307 -2.33 -27.44 -36.80
N ALA A 308 -3.19 -28.07 -36.01
CA ALA A 308 -3.85 -29.32 -36.43
C ALA A 308 -4.71 -29.15 -37.69
N LEU A 309 -5.50 -28.08 -37.77
CA LEU A 309 -6.35 -27.76 -38.91
C LEU A 309 -5.55 -27.46 -40.20
N HIS A 310 -4.30 -27.00 -40.06
CA HIS A 310 -3.42 -26.73 -41.22
C HIS A 310 -2.75 -27.98 -41.78
N ILE A 311 -2.73 -29.11 -41.09
CA ILE A 311 -2.18 -30.34 -41.60
C ILE A 311 -3.12 -30.92 -42.68
N LYS A 312 -2.55 -31.26 -43.82
CA LYS A 312 -3.26 -31.76 -45.01
C LYS A 312 -2.72 -33.13 -45.41
N GLU A 313 -3.62 -34.06 -45.76
CA GLU A 313 -3.27 -35.41 -46.22
C GLU A 313 -2.35 -35.44 -47.43
N ARG A 314 -2.51 -34.48 -48.39
CA ARG A 314 -1.68 -34.35 -49.61
C ARG A 314 -0.20 -34.17 -49.32
N HIS A 315 0.20 -33.78 -48.11
CA HIS A 315 1.59 -33.61 -47.71
C HIS A 315 2.16 -34.81 -46.98
N LEU A 316 1.44 -35.92 -46.89
CA LEU A 316 1.85 -37.15 -46.19
C LEU A 316 3.23 -37.64 -46.60
N PHE A 317 3.47 -37.74 -47.92
CA PHE A 317 4.77 -38.16 -48.50
C PHE A 317 5.91 -37.19 -48.17
N THR A 318 5.63 -35.89 -48.18
CA THR A 318 6.61 -34.87 -47.80
C THR A 318 7.00 -35.00 -46.31
N TYR A 319 6.01 -35.19 -45.46
CA TYR A 319 6.21 -35.41 -44.03
C TYR A 319 6.99 -36.68 -43.71
N PHE A 320 6.82 -37.72 -44.53
CA PHE A 320 7.59 -38.95 -44.40
C PHE A 320 9.04 -38.80 -44.78
N LYS A 321 9.35 -38.00 -45.81
CA LYS A 321 10.71 -37.76 -46.31
C LYS A 321 11.54 -36.84 -45.45
N GLU A 322 10.87 -35.96 -44.68
CA GLU A 322 11.50 -34.97 -43.80
C GLU A 322 11.73 -35.51 -42.37
N ARG A 323 11.62 -36.80 -42.15
CA ARG A 323 11.88 -37.47 -40.86
C ARG A 323 13.34 -37.91 -40.85
#